data_b5b3a7e5fc24c24ff63af0d8673ba6df
#
_entry.id   b5b3a7e5fc24c24ff63af0d8673ba6df
#
_cell.length_a   1.000
_cell.length_b   1.000
_cell.length_c   1.000
_cell.angle_alpha   90.00
_cell.angle_beta   90.00
_cell.angle_gamma   90.00
#
_symmetry.space_group_name_H-M   'P 1'
#
loop_
_entity.id
_entity.type
_entity.pdbx_description
1 polymer ?
#
loop_
_entity_poly.entity_id
_entity_poly.type
_entity_poly.pdbx_seq_one_letter_code
_entity_poly.pdbx_strand_id
1 'polypeptide(L)'
;MNEKKLSRPLISLIVSIALIIVGIAGSFILQTNSGKTTIRNVTIESESGHTLAMDVYIPENATAETPAPAIFVQHGGNNNKEEMQHYCIELARRGYVAIGVDMYGMGESEPLPDSEWLTQGRGLYDAVRYGVTLPYVDTDRVSLLGYSRGGKAAGEALQCDNDSLNVVKAIFLIHSDPIVRNSEGYTDVYGARDVAVLADKNDEFFFSEKANDNGTYSNDANKYAANLSSPAEYVINNSAQSFLYFGIDPATTSEQRVAETVYEQDYGGKTGSRQIFVSNETHMAGWWSPLVICEIGRAHV
;
A
#
# COMPACT_ATOMS: atom_id res chain seq x y z
N MET A 1 -53.67 -33.24 19.39
CA MET A 1 -53.12 -31.94 18.98
C MET A 1 -52.54 -32.09 17.58
N ASN A 2 -53.15 -31.44 16.56
CA ASN A 2 -52.56 -31.47 15.20
C ASN A 2 -51.37 -30.53 15.15
N GLU A 3 -50.15 -31.04 15.05
CA GLU A 3 -48.99 -30.25 14.76
C GLU A 3 -49.14 -29.63 13.36
N LYS A 4 -49.35 -28.32 13.29
CA LYS A 4 -49.36 -27.60 12.02
C LYS A 4 -47.95 -27.62 11.45
N LYS A 5 -47.71 -28.47 10.45
CA LYS A 5 -46.48 -28.45 9.67
C LYS A 5 -46.30 -27.09 9.01
N LEU A 6 -45.13 -26.50 9.18
CA LEU A 6 -44.76 -25.26 8.48
C LEU A 6 -44.86 -25.44 6.97
N SER A 7 -45.34 -24.46 6.25
CA SER A 7 -45.40 -24.49 4.80
C SER A 7 -43.95 -24.38 4.23
N ARG A 8 -43.69 -25.01 3.08
CA ARG A 8 -42.39 -24.94 2.41
C ARG A 8 -41.88 -23.48 2.20
N PRO A 9 -42.74 -22.53 1.74
CA PRO A 9 -42.29 -21.11 1.61
C PRO A 9 -41.88 -20.49 2.95
N LEU A 10 -42.60 -20.81 4.05
CA LEU A 10 -42.26 -20.28 5.37
C LEU A 10 -40.95 -20.85 5.90
N ILE A 11 -40.66 -22.13 5.65
CA ILE A 11 -39.38 -22.75 5.98
C ILE A 11 -38.24 -22.06 5.19
N SER A 12 -38.45 -21.86 3.87
CA SER A 12 -37.49 -21.19 3.03
C SER A 12 -37.16 -19.77 3.52
N LEU A 13 -38.19 -19.01 3.90
CA LEU A 13 -38.04 -17.65 4.45
C LEU A 13 -37.22 -17.67 5.77
N ILE A 14 -37.55 -18.58 6.69
CA ILE A 14 -36.85 -18.70 7.97
C ILE A 14 -35.35 -19.04 7.73
N VAL A 15 -35.09 -20.00 6.84
CA VAL A 15 -33.71 -20.38 6.48
C VAL A 15 -32.93 -19.21 5.85
N SER A 16 -33.58 -18.47 4.94
CA SER A 16 -32.95 -17.29 4.32
C SER A 16 -32.61 -16.22 5.36
N ILE A 17 -33.51 -15.92 6.28
CA ILE A 17 -33.26 -14.95 7.37
C ILE A 17 -32.14 -15.46 8.28
N ALA A 18 -32.13 -16.73 8.65
CA ALA A 18 -31.05 -17.30 9.45
C ALA A 18 -29.69 -17.20 8.77
N LEU A 19 -29.61 -17.49 7.46
CA LEU A 19 -28.37 -17.34 6.67
C LEU A 19 -27.89 -15.88 6.61
N ILE A 20 -28.80 -14.92 6.46
CA ILE A 20 -28.45 -13.50 6.49
C ILE A 20 -27.88 -13.10 7.85
N ILE A 21 -28.52 -13.52 8.95
CA ILE A 21 -28.02 -13.22 10.30
C ILE A 21 -26.63 -13.83 10.53
N VAL A 22 -26.42 -15.08 10.13
CA VAL A 22 -25.12 -15.75 10.23
C VAL A 22 -24.06 -15.04 9.38
N GLY A 23 -24.45 -14.61 8.16
CA GLY A 23 -23.56 -13.84 7.27
C GLY A 23 -23.14 -12.50 7.89
N ILE A 24 -24.09 -11.74 8.44
CA ILE A 24 -23.81 -10.47 9.12
C ILE A 24 -22.89 -10.68 10.33
N ALA A 25 -23.21 -11.66 11.18
CA ALA A 25 -22.41 -11.97 12.36
C ALA A 25 -20.98 -12.43 11.97
N GLY A 26 -20.87 -13.28 10.97
CA GLY A 26 -19.58 -13.74 10.43
C GLY A 26 -18.74 -12.58 9.86
N SER A 27 -19.38 -11.71 9.08
CA SER A 27 -18.73 -10.51 8.55
C SER A 27 -18.22 -9.58 9.66
N PHE A 28 -19.04 -9.30 10.67
CA PHE A 28 -18.64 -8.51 11.83
C PHE A 28 -17.44 -9.11 12.56
N ILE A 29 -17.47 -10.42 12.86
CA ILE A 29 -16.37 -11.12 13.52
C ILE A 29 -15.08 -11.01 12.72
N LEU A 30 -15.16 -11.20 11.41
CA LEU A 30 -13.98 -11.15 10.53
C LEU A 30 -13.43 -9.73 10.37
N GLN A 31 -14.27 -8.75 10.12
CA GLN A 31 -13.85 -7.37 9.87
C GLN A 31 -13.32 -6.67 11.12
N THR A 32 -13.96 -6.91 12.27
CA THR A 32 -13.61 -6.22 13.51
C THR A 32 -12.71 -7.04 14.45
N ASN A 33 -12.17 -8.17 13.98
CA ASN A 33 -11.43 -9.10 14.85
C ASN A 33 -12.21 -9.45 16.12
N SER A 34 -13.47 -9.85 15.96
CA SER A 34 -14.38 -10.13 17.08
C SER A 34 -14.66 -8.93 18.00
N GLY A 35 -14.69 -7.73 17.44
CA GLY A 35 -14.92 -6.49 18.19
C GLY A 35 -13.67 -5.85 18.79
N LYS A 36 -12.48 -6.42 18.56
CA LYS A 36 -11.19 -5.89 19.03
C LYS A 36 -10.60 -4.80 18.14
N THR A 37 -11.18 -4.57 16.99
CA THR A 37 -10.82 -3.47 16.08
C THR A 37 -12.03 -2.57 15.89
N THR A 38 -11.87 -1.30 16.20
CA THR A 38 -12.86 -0.27 15.88
C THR A 38 -12.58 0.28 14.49
N ILE A 39 -13.57 0.30 13.61
CA ILE A 39 -13.47 0.88 12.27
C ILE A 39 -14.23 2.20 12.28
N ARG A 40 -13.59 3.27 11.84
CA ARG A 40 -14.20 4.60 11.71
C ARG A 40 -14.04 5.10 10.29
N ASN A 41 -15.14 5.44 9.67
CA ASN A 41 -15.15 6.21 8.43
C ASN A 41 -14.93 7.70 8.79
N VAL A 42 -13.93 8.32 8.19
CA VAL A 42 -13.49 9.67 8.51
C VAL A 42 -13.38 10.47 7.22
N THR A 43 -13.94 11.67 7.22
CA THR A 43 -13.76 12.65 6.16
C THR A 43 -13.17 13.91 6.77
N ILE A 44 -12.11 14.42 6.17
CA ILE A 44 -11.43 15.65 6.61
C ILE A 44 -11.40 16.67 5.47
N GLU A 45 -11.32 17.94 5.84
CA GLU A 45 -10.80 18.97 4.95
C GLU A 45 -9.29 19.03 5.17
N SER A 46 -8.53 18.74 4.12
CA SER A 46 -7.06 18.70 4.19
C SER A 46 -6.47 20.10 4.27
N GLU A 47 -5.19 20.22 4.62
CA GLU A 47 -4.49 21.51 4.62
C GLU A 47 -4.42 22.14 3.22
N SER A 48 -4.53 21.33 2.18
CA SER A 48 -4.64 21.79 0.79
C SER A 48 -6.04 22.31 0.44
N GLY A 49 -7.01 22.26 1.37
CA GLY A 49 -8.37 22.76 1.20
C GLY A 49 -9.30 21.79 0.44
N HIS A 50 -8.97 20.51 0.40
CA HIS A 50 -9.73 19.49 -0.31
C HIS A 50 -10.29 18.43 0.64
N THR A 51 -11.47 17.91 0.31
CA THR A 51 -12.10 16.85 1.09
C THR A 51 -11.44 15.50 0.79
N LEU A 52 -10.96 14.84 1.85
CA LEU A 52 -10.31 13.53 1.81
C LEU A 52 -11.06 12.54 2.69
N ALA A 53 -11.40 11.38 2.15
CA ALA A 53 -12.08 10.29 2.84
C ALA A 53 -11.12 9.14 3.16
N MET A 54 -11.30 8.54 4.33
CA MET A 54 -10.49 7.43 4.80
C MET A 54 -11.24 6.55 5.79
N ASP A 55 -10.80 5.29 5.92
CA ASP A 55 -11.23 4.37 6.95
C ASP A 55 -10.08 4.13 7.95
N VAL A 56 -10.34 4.36 9.22
CA VAL A 56 -9.37 4.19 10.30
C VAL A 56 -9.71 2.94 11.09
N TYR A 57 -8.81 1.97 11.06
CA TYR A 57 -8.89 0.69 11.79
C TYR A 57 -8.04 0.77 13.04
N ILE A 58 -8.69 0.82 14.20
CA ILE A 58 -8.05 1.07 15.49
C ILE A 58 -8.10 -0.21 16.31
N PRO A 59 -6.97 -0.90 16.55
CA PRO A 59 -6.93 -2.06 17.41
C PRO A 59 -7.16 -1.68 18.88
N GLU A 60 -7.71 -2.60 19.69
CA GLU A 60 -8.11 -2.34 21.09
C GLU A 60 -6.95 -1.88 21.99
N ASN A 61 -5.71 -2.23 21.63
CA ASN A 61 -4.51 -1.85 22.37
C ASN A 61 -3.95 -0.47 22.00
N ALA A 62 -4.47 0.17 20.93
CA ALA A 62 -4.06 1.52 20.54
C ALA A 62 -4.86 2.56 21.31
N THR A 63 -4.24 3.16 22.32
CA THR A 63 -4.84 4.20 23.18
C THR A 63 -3.91 5.41 23.29
N ALA A 64 -4.39 6.48 23.93
CA ALA A 64 -3.54 7.64 24.17
C ALA A 64 -2.37 7.36 25.13
N GLU A 65 -2.54 6.37 26.02
CA GLU A 65 -1.51 5.93 26.95
C GLU A 65 -0.53 4.92 26.30
N THR A 66 -0.99 4.20 25.30
CA THR A 66 -0.23 3.21 24.55
C THR A 66 -0.43 3.40 23.06
N PRO A 67 0.17 4.45 22.45
CA PRO A 67 0.05 4.69 21.02
C PRO A 67 0.65 3.51 20.21
N ALA A 68 -0.02 3.16 19.11
CA ALA A 68 0.39 2.07 18.25
C ALA A 68 1.06 2.58 16.97
N PRO A 69 1.93 1.79 16.32
CA PRO A 69 2.46 2.13 15.01
C PRO A 69 1.31 2.33 14.00
N ALA A 70 1.49 3.26 13.07
CA ALA A 70 0.48 3.56 12.07
C ALA A 70 0.98 3.22 10.67
N ILE A 71 0.06 2.71 9.84
CA ILE A 71 0.31 2.46 8.43
C ILE A 71 -0.80 3.06 7.59
N PHE A 72 -0.41 3.90 6.62
CA PHE A 72 -1.31 4.56 5.68
C PHE A 72 -1.32 3.76 4.38
N VAL A 73 -2.49 3.31 3.98
CA VAL A 73 -2.69 2.33 2.91
C VAL A 73 -3.40 3.00 1.74
N GLN A 74 -2.74 2.98 0.58
CA GLN A 74 -3.25 3.61 -0.64
C GLN A 74 -3.58 2.56 -1.70
N HIS A 75 -4.79 2.63 -2.24
CA HIS A 75 -5.30 1.72 -3.28
C HIS A 75 -4.68 1.96 -4.66
N GLY A 76 -4.94 1.04 -5.59
CA GLY A 76 -4.53 1.12 -6.98
C GLY A 76 -5.34 2.11 -7.84
N GLY A 77 -5.05 2.17 -9.12
CA GLY A 77 -5.79 3.02 -10.06
C GLY A 77 -7.22 2.54 -10.28
N ASN A 78 -8.19 3.48 -10.37
CA ASN A 78 -9.61 3.24 -10.61
C ASN A 78 -10.32 2.43 -9.52
N ASN A 79 -9.82 2.51 -8.29
CA ASN A 79 -10.33 1.81 -7.12
C ASN A 79 -10.60 2.79 -5.97
N ASN A 80 -10.82 2.27 -4.79
CA ASN A 80 -11.13 3.02 -3.58
C ASN A 80 -10.54 2.32 -2.34
N LYS A 81 -10.69 2.93 -1.15
CA LYS A 81 -10.16 2.42 0.11
C LYS A 81 -10.70 1.04 0.50
N GLU A 82 -11.93 0.70 0.08
CA GLU A 82 -12.55 -0.60 0.38
C GLU A 82 -11.79 -1.76 -0.26
N GLU A 83 -11.12 -1.53 -1.39
CA GLU A 83 -10.28 -2.53 -2.01
C GLU A 83 -9.13 -2.96 -1.11
N MET A 84 -8.57 -2.02 -0.35
CA MET A 84 -7.47 -2.29 0.58
C MET A 84 -7.94 -2.72 1.97
N GLN A 85 -9.24 -2.90 2.17
CA GLN A 85 -9.85 -3.23 3.46
C GLN A 85 -9.21 -4.47 4.11
N HIS A 86 -8.95 -5.51 3.34
CA HIS A 86 -8.38 -6.75 3.86
C HIS A 86 -6.94 -6.56 4.39
N TYR A 87 -6.14 -5.68 3.77
CA TYR A 87 -4.84 -5.29 4.31
C TYR A 87 -5.00 -4.53 5.63
N CYS A 88 -5.91 -3.56 5.67
CA CYS A 88 -6.17 -2.77 6.88
C CYS A 88 -6.65 -3.64 8.05
N ILE A 89 -7.55 -4.60 7.79
CA ILE A 89 -8.02 -5.56 8.81
C ILE A 89 -6.86 -6.39 9.35
N GLU A 90 -6.02 -6.92 8.47
CA GLU A 90 -4.92 -7.78 8.89
C GLU A 90 -3.82 -7.03 9.63
N LEU A 91 -3.53 -5.80 9.21
CA LEU A 91 -2.61 -4.91 9.92
C LEU A 91 -3.15 -4.53 11.30
N ALA A 92 -4.45 -4.22 11.42
CA ALA A 92 -5.07 -3.93 12.70
C ALA A 92 -5.05 -5.15 13.65
N ARG A 93 -5.20 -6.37 13.12
CA ARG A 93 -5.04 -7.61 13.91
C ARG A 93 -3.64 -7.78 14.48
N ARG A 94 -2.64 -7.23 13.82
CA ARG A 94 -1.23 -7.22 14.26
C ARG A 94 -0.88 -6.04 15.15
N GLY A 95 -1.85 -5.18 15.47
CA GLY A 95 -1.69 -4.08 16.39
C GLY A 95 -1.32 -2.75 15.76
N TYR A 96 -1.41 -2.60 14.44
CA TYR A 96 -1.21 -1.32 13.75
C TYR A 96 -2.52 -0.53 13.70
N VAL A 97 -2.45 0.78 13.86
CA VAL A 97 -3.49 1.67 13.37
C VAL A 97 -3.37 1.73 11.85
N ALA A 98 -4.29 1.07 11.14
CA ALA A 98 -4.27 1.06 9.68
C ALA A 98 -5.27 2.10 9.14
N ILE A 99 -4.84 2.89 8.17
CA ILE A 99 -5.64 3.98 7.60
C ILE A 99 -5.71 3.79 6.09
N GLY A 100 -6.85 3.28 5.61
CA GLY A 100 -7.15 3.14 4.19
C GLY A 100 -7.64 4.47 3.62
N VAL A 101 -6.99 4.98 2.58
CA VAL A 101 -7.22 6.33 2.06
C VAL A 101 -7.79 6.27 0.65
N ASP A 102 -8.83 7.02 0.35
CA ASP A 102 -9.28 7.27 -1.02
C ASP A 102 -8.39 8.32 -1.69
N MET A 103 -7.81 8.02 -2.85
CA MET A 103 -7.11 9.04 -3.64
C MET A 103 -8.08 10.18 -3.98
N TYR A 104 -7.58 11.40 -4.09
CA TYR A 104 -8.35 12.48 -4.67
C TYR A 104 -8.94 12.07 -6.03
N GLY A 105 -10.21 12.37 -6.23
CA GLY A 105 -10.96 12.02 -7.43
C GLY A 105 -11.40 10.56 -7.52
N MET A 106 -11.23 9.79 -6.44
CA MET A 106 -11.65 8.38 -6.34
C MET A 106 -12.40 8.14 -5.03
N GLY A 107 -13.25 7.10 -4.99
CA GLY A 107 -14.05 6.77 -3.83
C GLY A 107 -14.91 7.95 -3.35
N GLU A 108 -14.78 8.30 -2.10
CA GLU A 108 -15.51 9.40 -1.45
C GLU A 108 -14.69 10.70 -1.33
N SER A 109 -13.43 10.71 -1.83
CA SER A 109 -12.58 11.89 -1.85
C SER A 109 -12.96 12.84 -2.98
N GLU A 110 -12.79 14.14 -2.74
CA GLU A 110 -13.11 15.20 -3.69
C GLU A 110 -12.40 15.00 -5.03
N PRO A 111 -13.09 15.16 -6.18
CA PRO A 111 -12.45 15.19 -7.48
C PRO A 111 -11.66 16.49 -7.65
N LEU A 112 -10.39 16.38 -8.01
CA LEU A 112 -9.52 17.51 -8.30
C LEU A 112 -9.35 17.73 -9.81
N PRO A 113 -9.06 18.98 -10.25
CA PRO A 113 -8.58 19.24 -11.60
C PRO A 113 -7.30 18.41 -11.88
N ASP A 114 -7.10 18.01 -13.12
CA ASP A 114 -5.93 17.20 -13.54
C ASP A 114 -4.59 17.84 -13.11
N SER A 115 -4.52 19.17 -13.08
CA SER A 115 -3.34 19.92 -12.64
C SER A 115 -3.02 19.78 -11.15
N GLU A 116 -4.00 19.40 -10.34
CA GLU A 116 -3.89 19.29 -8.87
C GLU A 116 -3.92 17.86 -8.38
N TRP A 117 -4.18 16.91 -9.25
CA TRP A 117 -4.37 15.51 -8.90
C TRP A 117 -3.17 14.85 -8.21
N LEU A 118 -1.95 15.35 -8.44
CA LEU A 118 -0.72 14.86 -7.80
C LEU A 118 -0.47 15.51 -6.43
N THR A 119 -1.35 16.39 -5.99
CA THR A 119 -1.19 17.12 -4.72
C THR A 119 -1.05 16.17 -3.55
N GLN A 120 -0.05 16.39 -2.71
CA GLN A 120 0.20 15.66 -1.47
C GLN A 120 0.22 14.13 -1.65
N GLY A 121 0.89 13.64 -2.70
CA GLY A 121 0.89 12.21 -2.99
C GLY A 121 -0.53 11.69 -3.21
N ARG A 122 -1.34 12.43 -3.95
CA ARG A 122 -2.74 12.09 -4.25
C ARG A 122 -3.64 12.02 -3.01
N GLY A 123 -3.32 12.78 -1.98
CA GLY A 123 -4.02 12.81 -0.69
C GLY A 123 -3.40 11.93 0.40
N LEU A 124 -2.48 11.02 0.06
CA LEU A 124 -1.89 10.14 1.06
C LEU A 124 -1.11 10.89 2.13
N TYR A 125 -0.38 11.95 1.77
CA TYR A 125 0.35 12.75 2.75
C TYR A 125 -0.57 13.64 3.60
N ASP A 126 -1.69 14.10 3.06
CA ASP A 126 -2.73 14.78 3.85
C ASP A 126 -3.30 13.84 4.91
N ALA A 127 -3.51 12.56 4.56
CA ALA A 127 -3.90 11.55 5.53
C ALA A 127 -2.82 11.32 6.61
N VAL A 128 -1.53 11.32 6.25
CA VAL A 128 -0.42 11.24 7.23
C VAL A 128 -0.48 12.42 8.19
N ARG A 129 -0.60 13.64 7.68
CA ARG A 129 -0.69 14.86 8.50
C ARG A 129 -1.84 14.81 9.50
N TYR A 130 -2.99 14.33 9.07
CA TYR A 130 -4.13 14.09 9.97
C TYR A 130 -3.84 12.97 10.96
N GLY A 131 -3.37 11.83 10.49
CA GLY A 131 -3.19 10.63 11.31
C GLY A 131 -2.20 10.81 12.45
N VAL A 132 -1.12 11.59 12.26
CA VAL A 132 -0.13 11.88 13.31
C VAL A 132 -0.69 12.80 14.41
N THR A 133 -1.86 13.41 14.21
CA THR A 133 -2.56 14.18 15.27
C THR A 133 -3.41 13.29 16.18
N LEU A 134 -3.63 12.03 15.80
CA LEU A 134 -4.48 11.12 16.55
C LEU A 134 -3.73 10.63 17.81
N PRO A 135 -4.34 10.71 19.00
CA PRO A 135 -3.63 10.46 20.26
C PRO A 135 -3.18 8.99 20.43
N TYR A 136 -3.74 8.07 19.66
CA TYR A 136 -3.41 6.65 19.68
C TYR A 136 -2.42 6.23 18.59
N VAL A 137 -1.85 7.17 17.85
CA VAL A 137 -0.82 6.94 16.82
C VAL A 137 0.56 7.26 17.38
N ASP A 138 1.49 6.32 17.25
CA ASP A 138 2.90 6.52 17.54
C ASP A 138 3.59 7.20 16.34
N THR A 139 3.94 8.47 16.50
CA THR A 139 4.54 9.29 15.43
C THR A 139 5.98 8.91 15.10
N ASP A 140 6.64 8.10 15.92
CA ASP A 140 7.97 7.57 15.63
C ASP A 140 7.93 6.27 14.81
N ARG A 141 6.74 5.70 14.60
CA ARG A 141 6.50 4.46 13.88
C ARG A 141 5.39 4.61 12.83
N VAL A 142 5.63 5.47 11.84
CA VAL A 142 4.71 5.75 10.74
C VAL A 142 5.23 5.10 9.46
N SER A 143 4.35 4.39 8.76
CA SER A 143 4.68 3.68 7.53
C SER A 143 3.65 3.95 6.43
N LEU A 144 4.07 3.79 5.18
CA LEU A 144 3.21 3.87 4.01
C LEU A 144 3.13 2.50 3.33
N LEU A 145 1.95 2.16 2.84
CA LEU A 145 1.74 1.01 1.95
C LEU A 145 1.00 1.49 0.72
N GLY A 146 1.52 1.21 -0.45
CA GLY A 146 0.88 1.58 -1.70
C GLY A 146 0.81 0.45 -2.70
N TYR A 147 -0.39 0.23 -3.26
CA TYR A 147 -0.65 -0.77 -4.28
C TYR A 147 -0.69 -0.14 -5.67
N SER A 148 0.12 -0.61 -6.63
CA SER A 148 0.10 -0.14 -8.01
C SER A 148 0.28 1.39 -8.10
N ARG A 149 -0.73 2.12 -8.58
CA ARG A 149 -0.74 3.59 -8.56
C ARG A 149 -0.58 4.16 -7.13
N GLY A 150 -1.07 3.45 -6.11
CA GLY A 150 -0.87 3.80 -4.71
C GLY A 150 0.59 3.72 -4.27
N GLY A 151 1.39 2.82 -4.83
CA GLY A 151 2.83 2.78 -4.60
C GLY A 151 3.53 4.04 -5.13
N LYS A 152 3.11 4.53 -6.29
CA LYS A 152 3.58 5.82 -6.80
C LYS A 152 3.18 6.97 -5.87
N ALA A 153 1.92 6.97 -5.40
CA ALA A 153 1.44 7.95 -4.42
C ALA A 153 2.24 7.90 -3.11
N ALA A 154 2.62 6.71 -2.63
CA ALA A 154 3.46 6.56 -1.44
C ALA A 154 4.87 7.17 -1.64
N GLY A 155 5.47 6.98 -2.81
CA GLY A 155 6.73 7.64 -3.14
C GLY A 155 6.62 9.17 -3.22
N GLU A 156 5.53 9.68 -3.81
CA GLU A 156 5.24 11.13 -3.86
C GLU A 156 4.97 11.69 -2.45
N ALA A 157 4.20 10.97 -1.62
CA ALA A 157 3.94 11.34 -0.22
C ALA A 157 5.23 11.39 0.61
N LEU A 158 6.16 10.45 0.39
CA LEU A 158 7.47 10.48 1.04
C LEU A 158 8.27 11.74 0.69
N GLN A 159 8.23 12.19 -0.57
CA GLN A 159 8.92 13.42 -0.94
C GLN A 159 8.33 14.62 -0.18
N CYS A 160 7.00 14.69 -0.05
CA CYS A 160 6.35 15.69 0.79
C CYS A 160 6.78 15.60 2.26
N ASP A 161 6.91 14.37 2.80
CA ASP A 161 7.34 14.13 4.17
C ASP A 161 8.78 14.55 4.42
N ASN A 162 9.68 14.33 3.45
CA ASN A 162 11.07 14.77 3.53
C ASN A 162 11.21 16.28 3.73
N ASP A 163 10.33 17.05 3.11
CA ASP A 163 10.34 18.50 3.13
C ASP A 163 9.48 19.10 4.27
N SER A 164 8.84 18.25 5.09
CA SER A 164 7.90 18.68 6.10
C SER A 164 8.09 17.96 7.46
N LEU A 165 7.22 16.98 7.80
CA LEU A 165 7.20 16.34 9.13
C LEU A 165 8.35 15.36 9.36
N ASN A 166 8.81 14.70 8.32
CA ASN A 166 9.85 13.65 8.35
C ASN A 166 9.54 12.51 9.34
N VAL A 167 8.27 12.10 9.38
CA VAL A 167 7.75 11.07 10.29
C VAL A 167 7.72 9.67 9.68
N VAL A 168 7.69 9.54 8.35
CA VAL A 168 7.65 8.25 7.67
C VAL A 168 8.97 7.49 7.88
N LYS A 169 8.89 6.26 8.40
CA LYS A 169 10.04 5.40 8.70
C LYS A 169 10.17 4.22 7.76
N ALA A 170 9.04 3.71 7.24
CA ALA A 170 9.07 2.59 6.33
C ALA A 170 8.03 2.73 5.21
N ILE A 171 8.30 2.07 4.07
CA ILE A 171 7.42 2.06 2.90
C ILE A 171 7.36 0.67 2.31
N PHE A 172 6.14 0.20 2.02
CA PHE A 172 5.91 -1.03 1.29
C PHE A 172 5.21 -0.74 -0.04
N LEU A 173 5.88 -1.05 -1.15
CA LEU A 173 5.39 -0.84 -2.51
C LEU A 173 4.94 -2.18 -3.08
N ILE A 174 3.65 -2.31 -3.37
CA ILE A 174 3.08 -3.52 -3.96
C ILE A 174 2.81 -3.24 -5.44
N HIS A 175 3.39 -4.04 -6.32
CA HIS A 175 3.21 -3.95 -7.78
C HIS A 175 3.45 -2.52 -8.30
N SER A 176 4.48 -1.87 -7.79
CA SER A 176 4.86 -0.52 -8.14
C SER A 176 6.36 -0.35 -8.10
N ASP A 177 6.89 0.35 -9.09
CA ASP A 177 8.31 0.67 -9.13
C ASP A 177 8.68 1.68 -8.04
N PRO A 178 9.84 1.51 -7.41
CA PRO A 178 10.40 2.52 -6.53
C PRO A 178 10.85 3.75 -7.34
N ILE A 179 10.83 4.93 -6.70
CA ILE A 179 11.42 6.13 -7.27
C ILE A 179 12.94 6.03 -7.08
N VAL A 180 13.68 5.94 -8.19
CA VAL A 180 15.14 5.80 -8.20
C VAL A 180 15.83 6.81 -9.10
N ARG A 181 15.08 7.76 -9.67
CA ARG A 181 15.62 8.81 -10.54
C ARG A 181 14.95 10.16 -10.29
N ASN A 182 15.75 11.19 -10.52
CA ASN A 182 15.32 12.58 -10.68
C ASN A 182 15.87 13.15 -12.00
N SER A 183 15.81 14.45 -12.19
CA SER A 183 16.34 15.15 -13.37
C SER A 183 17.85 15.01 -13.55
N GLU A 184 18.59 14.65 -12.52
CA GLU A 184 20.05 14.54 -12.51
C GLU A 184 20.55 13.10 -12.73
N GLY A 185 19.65 12.11 -12.65
CA GLY A 185 19.97 10.70 -12.84
C GLY A 185 19.48 9.80 -11.71
N TYR A 186 20.19 8.72 -11.45
CA TYR A 186 19.86 7.81 -10.35
C TYR A 186 20.07 8.48 -9.00
N THR A 187 19.15 8.25 -8.07
CA THR A 187 19.15 8.87 -6.75
C THR A 187 18.47 7.97 -5.72
N ASP A 188 18.86 8.10 -4.46
CA ASP A 188 18.16 7.51 -3.33
C ASP A 188 17.25 8.54 -2.65
N VAL A 189 15.96 8.48 -2.94
CA VAL A 189 14.97 9.36 -2.30
C VAL A 189 14.54 8.87 -0.91
N TYR A 190 14.89 7.63 -0.56
CA TYR A 190 14.40 6.96 0.64
C TYR A 190 15.30 7.17 1.86
N GLY A 191 16.61 7.35 1.65
CA GLY A 191 17.56 7.57 2.74
C GLY A 191 17.53 6.46 3.81
N ALA A 192 17.62 6.85 5.08
CA ALA A 192 17.64 5.94 6.22
C ALA A 192 16.24 5.42 6.59
N ARG A 193 15.51 4.87 5.63
CA ARG A 193 14.20 4.24 5.83
C ARG A 193 14.22 2.79 5.38
N ASP A 194 13.32 2.00 5.95
CA ASP A 194 13.10 0.63 5.53
C ASP A 194 12.11 0.60 4.36
N VAL A 195 12.55 0.10 3.21
CA VAL A 195 11.72 0.07 2.01
C VAL A 195 11.72 -1.31 1.39
N ALA A 196 10.51 -1.83 1.19
CA ALA A 196 10.32 -3.09 0.50
C ALA A 196 9.45 -2.91 -0.74
N VAL A 197 9.74 -3.70 -1.77
CA VAL A 197 8.97 -3.79 -3.01
C VAL A 197 8.49 -5.22 -3.17
N LEU A 198 7.22 -5.41 -3.46
CA LEU A 198 6.70 -6.69 -3.93
C LEU A 198 6.44 -6.61 -5.43
N ALA A 199 7.09 -7.48 -6.18
CA ALA A 199 6.88 -7.66 -7.60
C ALA A 199 6.32 -9.07 -7.88
N ASP A 200 5.51 -9.20 -8.92
CA ASP A 200 4.95 -10.49 -9.32
C ASP A 200 5.53 -10.98 -10.63
N LYS A 201 5.82 -12.28 -10.70
CA LYS A 201 6.36 -12.92 -11.91
C LYS A 201 5.40 -12.92 -13.10
N ASN A 202 4.11 -12.75 -12.83
CA ASN A 202 3.07 -12.77 -13.85
C ASN A 202 2.32 -11.42 -13.91
N ASP A 203 2.95 -10.32 -13.50
CA ASP A 203 2.34 -8.98 -13.51
C ASP A 203 2.13 -8.50 -14.95
N GLU A 204 0.89 -8.51 -15.40
CA GLU A 204 0.48 -8.13 -16.75
C GLU A 204 0.60 -6.63 -17.03
N PHE A 205 0.61 -5.79 -15.99
CA PHE A 205 0.70 -4.33 -16.15
C PHE A 205 2.13 -3.83 -16.33
N PHE A 206 3.11 -4.52 -15.79
CA PHE A 206 4.52 -4.14 -15.98
C PHE A 206 4.99 -4.29 -17.42
N PHE A 207 4.32 -5.14 -18.22
CA PHE A 207 4.68 -5.45 -19.60
C PHE A 207 3.56 -5.15 -20.59
N SER A 208 2.49 -4.47 -20.17
CA SER A 208 1.38 -4.11 -21.05
C SER A 208 1.70 -2.98 -22.03
N GLU A 209 2.77 -2.22 -21.81
CA GLU A 209 3.18 -1.17 -22.73
C GLU A 209 3.93 -1.77 -23.92
N LYS A 210 3.30 -1.71 -25.08
CA LYS A 210 3.94 -2.10 -26.35
C LYS A 210 5.13 -1.19 -26.62
N ALA A 211 6.18 -1.76 -27.21
CA ALA A 211 7.24 -0.97 -27.80
C ALA A 211 6.63 0.06 -28.77
N ASN A 212 7.11 1.30 -28.73
CA ASN A 212 6.79 2.30 -29.72
C ASN A 212 7.26 1.80 -31.10
N ASP A 213 6.74 2.38 -32.19
CA ASP A 213 7.08 2.00 -33.58
C ASP A 213 8.60 2.00 -33.89
N ASN A 214 9.40 2.68 -33.07
CA ASN A 214 10.86 2.69 -33.16
C ASN A 214 11.55 1.64 -32.27
N GLY A 215 10.78 0.73 -31.64
CA GLY A 215 11.30 -0.32 -30.77
C GLY A 215 11.71 0.16 -29.36
N THR A 216 11.45 1.41 -29.02
CA THR A 216 11.64 1.92 -27.66
C THR A 216 10.36 1.76 -26.84
N TYR A 217 10.49 1.29 -25.63
CA TYR A 217 9.38 1.33 -24.67
C TYR A 217 9.19 2.76 -24.16
N SER A 218 7.96 3.08 -23.73
CA SER A 218 7.51 4.42 -23.40
C SER A 218 8.50 5.30 -22.62
N ASN A 219 8.24 6.60 -22.58
CA ASN A 219 9.08 7.64 -21.96
C ASN A 219 9.48 7.40 -20.51
N ASP A 220 8.95 6.39 -19.84
CA ASP A 220 9.40 5.94 -18.54
C ASP A 220 10.54 4.93 -18.70
N ALA A 221 11.72 5.45 -19.10
CA ALA A 221 12.94 4.66 -19.30
C ALA A 221 13.39 3.87 -18.04
N ASN A 222 12.68 4.07 -16.92
CA ASN A 222 12.93 3.39 -15.66
C ASN A 222 12.06 2.17 -15.48
N LYS A 223 10.94 2.12 -16.18
CA LYS A 223 9.91 1.11 -15.94
C LYS A 223 10.29 -0.22 -16.55
N TYR A 224 10.97 -0.19 -17.69
CA TYR A 224 11.34 -1.41 -18.40
C TYR A 224 12.76 -1.29 -18.94
N ALA A 225 13.65 -2.09 -18.43
CA ALA A 225 14.89 -2.31 -19.16
C ALA A 225 14.54 -2.97 -20.49
N ALA A 226 15.00 -2.40 -21.60
CA ALA A 226 14.75 -2.91 -22.94
C ALA A 226 15.18 -4.38 -23.16
N ASN A 227 15.87 -4.96 -22.20
CA ASN A 227 16.38 -6.34 -22.22
C ASN A 227 15.51 -7.34 -21.41
N LEU A 228 14.43 -6.88 -20.75
CA LEU A 228 13.55 -7.80 -20.04
C LEU A 228 12.56 -8.46 -21.00
N SER A 229 12.40 -9.76 -20.87
CA SER A 229 11.48 -10.55 -21.68
C SER A 229 10.22 -10.98 -20.91
N SER A 230 10.22 -10.83 -19.58
CA SER A 230 9.05 -11.19 -18.76
C SER A 230 9.07 -10.45 -17.40
N PRO A 231 7.90 -10.33 -16.72
CA PRO A 231 7.82 -9.80 -15.35
C PRO A 231 8.69 -10.57 -14.35
N ALA A 232 8.92 -11.86 -14.59
CA ALA A 232 9.78 -12.70 -13.75
C ALA A 232 11.22 -12.19 -13.65
N GLU A 233 11.65 -11.37 -14.60
CA GLU A 233 12.98 -10.75 -14.63
C GLU A 233 13.03 -9.39 -13.93
N TYR A 234 11.97 -8.96 -13.24
CA TYR A 234 11.87 -7.63 -12.61
C TYR A 234 13.13 -7.25 -11.82
N VAL A 235 13.67 -8.16 -11.03
CA VAL A 235 14.79 -7.89 -10.10
C VAL A 235 16.06 -7.46 -10.84
N ILE A 236 16.28 -7.93 -12.09
CA ILE A 236 17.46 -7.57 -12.87
C ILE A 236 17.30 -6.29 -13.69
N ASN A 237 16.13 -5.63 -13.64
CA ASN A 237 15.97 -4.35 -14.32
C ASN A 237 16.76 -3.23 -13.62
N ASN A 238 17.06 -2.18 -14.36
CA ASN A 238 17.87 -1.08 -13.84
C ASN A 238 17.24 -0.35 -12.66
N SER A 239 15.91 -0.20 -12.62
CA SER A 239 15.22 0.45 -11.50
C SER A 239 15.31 -0.39 -10.23
N ALA A 240 15.06 -1.71 -10.34
CA ALA A 240 15.18 -2.63 -9.22
C ALA A 240 16.63 -2.70 -8.70
N GLN A 241 17.60 -2.80 -9.58
CA GLN A 241 19.01 -2.82 -9.18
C GLN A 241 19.43 -1.51 -8.52
N SER A 242 19.11 -0.36 -9.13
CA SER A 242 19.39 0.94 -8.51
C SER A 242 18.74 1.07 -7.13
N PHE A 243 17.50 0.63 -6.98
CA PHE A 243 16.80 0.62 -5.69
C PHE A 243 17.57 -0.21 -4.66
N LEU A 244 17.93 -1.46 -5.00
CA LEU A 244 18.68 -2.33 -4.10
C LEU A 244 20.06 -1.76 -3.77
N TYR A 245 20.68 -1.00 -4.68
CA TYR A 245 21.96 -0.32 -4.50
C TYR A 245 21.83 1.12 -4.00
N PHE A 246 20.71 1.49 -3.38
CA PHE A 246 20.51 2.81 -2.75
C PHE A 246 20.76 3.98 -3.71
N GLY A 247 20.17 3.90 -4.91
CA GLY A 247 20.24 4.96 -5.91
C GLY A 247 21.52 4.99 -6.75
N ILE A 248 22.38 4.00 -6.65
CA ILE A 248 23.58 3.90 -7.51
C ILE A 248 23.14 3.50 -8.93
N ASP A 249 23.82 4.07 -9.93
CA ASP A 249 23.65 3.69 -11.34
C ASP A 249 24.07 2.22 -11.53
N PRO A 250 23.16 1.33 -11.95
CA PRO A 250 23.47 -0.09 -12.13
C PRO A 250 24.57 -0.36 -13.14
N ALA A 251 24.79 0.53 -14.10
CA ALA A 251 25.90 0.41 -15.05
C ALA A 251 27.28 0.48 -14.39
N THR A 252 27.37 0.99 -13.17
CA THR A 252 28.61 1.12 -12.40
C THR A 252 28.84 0.00 -11.38
N THR A 253 27.86 -0.91 -11.22
CA THR A 253 27.95 -2.03 -10.28
C THR A 253 28.54 -3.27 -10.95
N SER A 254 29.32 -4.05 -10.21
CA SER A 254 29.99 -5.26 -10.73
C SER A 254 29.17 -6.53 -10.58
N GLU A 255 28.20 -6.52 -9.70
CA GLU A 255 27.35 -7.68 -9.36
C GLU A 255 25.89 -7.29 -9.35
N GLN A 256 25.00 -8.26 -9.56
CA GLN A 256 23.56 -8.07 -9.41
C GLN A 256 23.12 -8.46 -7.99
N ARG A 257 22.32 -7.60 -7.36
CA ARG A 257 21.61 -7.93 -6.12
C ARG A 257 20.38 -8.78 -6.43
N VAL A 258 20.01 -9.64 -5.48
CA VAL A 258 18.97 -10.65 -5.66
C VAL A 258 17.76 -10.33 -4.78
N ALA A 259 16.59 -10.89 -5.16
CA ALA A 259 15.39 -10.83 -4.35
C ALA A 259 15.53 -11.60 -3.02
N GLU A 260 14.56 -11.43 -2.12
CA GLU A 260 14.46 -12.10 -0.82
C GLU A 260 15.68 -11.86 0.11
N THR A 261 16.46 -10.81 -0.18
CA THR A 261 17.65 -10.42 0.59
C THR A 261 17.50 -9.00 1.07
N VAL A 262 17.72 -8.78 2.36
CA VAL A 262 17.77 -7.44 2.95
C VAL A 262 19.15 -6.85 2.72
N TYR A 263 19.20 -5.69 2.11
CA TYR A 263 20.42 -4.89 1.94
C TYR A 263 20.32 -3.65 2.81
N GLU A 264 21.39 -3.35 3.52
CA GLU A 264 21.45 -2.24 4.47
C GLU A 264 22.52 -1.23 4.08
N GLN A 265 22.27 0.03 4.41
CA GLN A 265 23.22 1.14 4.27
C GLN A 265 23.16 2.06 5.48
N ASP A 266 24.33 2.49 5.97
CA ASP A 266 24.44 3.49 7.02
C ASP A 266 24.37 4.91 6.45
N TYR A 267 23.57 5.75 7.10
CA TYR A 267 23.39 7.18 6.79
C TYR A 267 23.79 8.03 8.00
N GLY A 268 25.03 7.87 8.46
CA GLY A 268 25.54 8.65 9.58
C GLY A 268 24.96 8.23 10.93
N GLY A 269 24.87 6.93 11.17
CA GLY A 269 24.37 6.32 12.40
C GLY A 269 22.88 5.97 12.38
N LYS A 270 22.21 6.15 11.24
CA LYS A 270 20.88 5.61 10.97
C LYS A 270 20.97 4.61 9.83
N THR A 271 20.40 3.44 9.98
CA THR A 271 20.38 2.41 8.95
C THR A 271 19.12 2.51 8.12
N GLY A 272 19.25 2.43 6.80
CA GLY A 272 18.14 2.19 5.89
C GLY A 272 18.27 0.82 5.25
N SER A 273 17.14 0.16 4.97
CA SER A 273 17.14 -1.15 4.32
C SER A 273 16.36 -1.15 2.99
N ARG A 274 16.75 -2.04 2.09
CA ARG A 274 16.08 -2.28 0.80
C ARG A 274 15.89 -3.77 0.61
N GLN A 275 14.67 -4.14 0.21
CA GLN A 275 14.34 -5.53 -0.11
C GLN A 275 13.35 -5.59 -1.27
N ILE A 276 13.47 -6.62 -2.11
CA ILE A 276 12.47 -6.96 -3.13
C ILE A 276 11.97 -8.37 -2.84
N PHE A 277 10.67 -8.51 -2.67
CA PHE A 277 9.96 -9.77 -2.65
C PHE A 277 9.44 -10.09 -4.05
N VAL A 278 9.42 -11.38 -4.42
CA VAL A 278 8.90 -11.82 -5.72
C VAL A 278 7.90 -12.94 -5.54
N SER A 279 6.65 -12.67 -5.86
CA SER A 279 5.58 -13.66 -5.80
C SER A 279 5.29 -14.29 -7.18
N ASN A 280 4.42 -15.30 -7.20
CA ASN A 280 3.98 -15.98 -8.43
C ASN A 280 2.58 -15.48 -8.88
N GLU A 281 2.10 -14.40 -8.32
CA GLU A 281 0.77 -13.86 -8.60
C GLU A 281 0.75 -13.02 -9.89
N THR A 282 -0.45 -12.56 -10.25
CA THR A 282 -0.68 -11.52 -11.28
C THR A 282 -0.96 -10.19 -10.58
N HIS A 283 -0.90 -9.09 -11.31
CA HIS A 283 -1.20 -7.76 -10.77
C HIS A 283 -2.53 -7.72 -9.99
N MET A 284 -3.58 -8.32 -10.56
CA MET A 284 -4.91 -8.33 -9.94
C MET A 284 -5.06 -9.36 -8.82
N ALA A 285 -4.35 -10.47 -8.87
CA ALA A 285 -4.43 -11.52 -7.86
C ALA A 285 -3.77 -11.11 -6.55
N GLY A 286 -2.78 -10.24 -6.59
CA GLY A 286 -2.12 -9.69 -5.41
C GLY A 286 -3.10 -9.06 -4.41
N TRP A 287 -4.23 -8.53 -4.85
CA TRP A 287 -5.26 -7.97 -3.97
C TRP A 287 -5.83 -8.98 -2.97
N TRP A 288 -5.90 -10.23 -3.35
CA TRP A 288 -6.53 -11.30 -2.55
C TRP A 288 -5.53 -12.31 -2.04
N SER A 289 -4.25 -12.17 -2.40
CA SER A 289 -3.25 -13.16 -2.08
C SER A 289 -2.85 -13.13 -0.60
N PRO A 290 -3.03 -14.25 0.13
CA PRO A 290 -2.48 -14.37 1.47
C PRO A 290 -0.96 -14.25 1.52
N LEU A 291 -0.26 -14.57 0.41
CA LEU A 291 1.20 -14.45 0.31
C LEU A 291 1.63 -13.00 0.41
N VAL A 292 0.96 -12.10 -0.32
CA VAL A 292 1.24 -10.66 -0.28
C VAL A 292 1.07 -10.12 1.14
N ILE A 293 -0.03 -10.49 1.83
CA ILE A 293 -0.28 -10.11 3.21
C ILE A 293 0.80 -10.66 4.16
N CYS A 294 1.29 -11.88 3.92
CA CYS A 294 2.37 -12.47 4.71
C CYS A 294 3.68 -11.72 4.52
N GLU A 295 4.02 -11.29 3.30
CA GLU A 295 5.25 -10.55 3.02
C GLU A 295 5.25 -9.16 3.66
N ILE A 296 4.11 -8.47 3.72
CA ILE A 296 3.96 -7.22 4.51
C ILE A 296 4.34 -7.47 5.97
N GLY A 297 3.96 -8.61 6.55
CA GLY A 297 4.30 -8.97 7.92
C GLY A 297 5.76 -9.38 8.14
N ARG A 298 6.51 -9.66 7.08
CA ARG A 298 7.94 -9.97 7.12
C ARG A 298 8.81 -8.75 6.87
N ALA A 299 8.35 -7.81 6.06
CA ALA A 299 8.96 -6.50 5.98
C ALA A 299 8.90 -5.89 7.38
N HIS A 300 10.02 -5.45 7.92
CA HIS A 300 10.11 -4.79 9.23
C HIS A 300 9.43 -3.40 9.18
N VAL A 301 8.13 -3.41 8.88
CA VAL A 301 7.29 -2.20 8.80
C VAL A 301 6.74 -1.87 10.17
#